data_fb76a62db4e60688430e622d1e26fd24
#
_entry.id   fb76a62db4e60688430e622d1e26fd24
#
_cell.length_a   1.000
_cell.length_b   1.000
_cell.length_c   1.000
_cell.angle_alpha   90.00
_cell.angle_beta   90.00
_cell.angle_gamma   90.00
#
_symmetry.space_group_name_H-M   'P 1'
#
loop_
_entity.id
_entity.type
_entity.pdbx_description
1 polymer ?
#
loop_
_entity_poly.entity_id
_entity_poly.type
_entity_poly.pdbx_seq_one_letter_code
_entity_poly.pdbx_strand_id
1 'polypeptide(L)'
;MLAVVQNSPYAVAQQEGMSRDLYDRFIAYLDSSPKTIETYTKNLKPFFAYLNSHSIARPARLDIVAYRESLKGKLKPTTIQNYLAVVKIFFAWTEQEGLYPNIAKRIKGPKIDRAHKKDYLTSGQVKQIAHEIDRSTVTGARDYAIFMLMVSCGLRTIEVSLANVEDLRPVGDKTVLYVQGKGKTERSIFVLVPFKVEQVIRQYLKHRPEAKDKDPLFASTSNNNKGCRLTTRSISGIAKRLMRAGGFNSSRLTAHSLRHTAVTAAVNSGQRFDLVQAFARHANPATTMIYVHHEDALKNQCSTMVSDMFFD
;
A
#
# COMPACT_ATOMS: atom_id res chain seq x y z
N MET A 1 -28.13 25.53 58.95
CA MET A 1 -26.88 25.39 58.19
C MET A 1 -26.96 24.05 57.44
N LEU A 2 -27.31 24.13 56.17
CA LEU A 2 -27.40 22.97 55.28
C LEU A 2 -26.07 22.87 54.57
N ALA A 3 -25.34 21.76 54.80
CA ALA A 3 -24.10 21.47 54.10
C ALA A 3 -24.46 21.00 52.68
N VAL A 4 -24.09 21.79 51.69
CA VAL A 4 -24.14 21.39 50.27
C VAL A 4 -22.98 20.45 50.04
N VAL A 5 -23.31 19.16 49.93
CA VAL A 5 -22.37 18.16 49.38
C VAL A 5 -22.22 18.43 47.91
N GLN A 6 -21.13 19.02 47.50
CA GLN A 6 -20.72 19.11 46.11
C GLN A 6 -20.32 17.69 45.64
N ASN A 7 -21.23 16.99 45.00
CA ASN A 7 -20.89 15.84 44.15
C ASN A 7 -20.12 16.36 42.93
N SER A 8 -18.81 16.32 43.02
CA SER A 8 -17.93 16.52 41.87
C SER A 8 -18.17 15.38 40.86
N PRO A 9 -18.57 15.66 39.59
CA PRO A 9 -18.73 14.62 38.58
C PRO A 9 -17.38 14.04 38.10
N TYR A 10 -16.31 14.45 38.71
CA TYR A 10 -14.96 13.90 38.50
C TYR A 10 -14.55 13.04 39.71
N ALA A 11 -15.33 12.03 40.04
CA ALA A 11 -14.81 10.92 40.83
C ALA A 11 -13.62 10.36 40.03
N VAL A 12 -12.40 10.53 40.56
CA VAL A 12 -11.18 9.98 40.01
C VAL A 12 -11.33 8.47 40.05
N ALA A 13 -11.88 7.88 38.97
CA ALA A 13 -11.78 6.47 38.75
C ALA A 13 -10.28 6.14 38.89
N GLN A 14 -9.94 5.12 39.65
CA GLN A 14 -8.55 4.68 39.81
C GLN A 14 -8.02 4.41 38.40
N GLN A 15 -7.21 5.33 37.89
CA GLN A 15 -6.65 5.22 36.54
C GLN A 15 -5.75 4.01 36.50
N GLU A 16 -6.10 3.03 35.70
CA GLU A 16 -5.25 1.85 35.47
C GLU A 16 -3.91 2.31 34.90
N GLY A 17 -2.81 1.72 35.39
CA GLY A 17 -1.50 1.94 34.77
C GLY A 17 -1.41 1.26 33.40
N MET A 18 -0.46 1.67 32.57
CA MET A 18 -0.20 1.04 31.26
C MET A 18 0.32 -0.38 31.49
N SER A 19 -0.58 -1.35 31.47
CA SER A 19 -0.32 -2.77 31.72
C SER A 19 -0.40 -3.61 30.45
N ARG A 20 0.09 -4.83 30.50
CA ARG A 20 -0.09 -5.83 29.46
C ARG A 20 -1.56 -6.18 29.27
N ASP A 21 -2.32 -6.26 30.36
CA ASP A 21 -3.77 -6.51 30.32
C ASP A 21 -4.50 -5.42 29.52
N LEU A 22 -4.21 -4.16 29.79
CA LEU A 22 -4.81 -3.05 29.06
C LEU A 22 -4.49 -3.10 27.55
N TYR A 23 -3.27 -3.51 27.19
CA TYR A 23 -2.88 -3.72 25.80
C TYR A 23 -3.70 -4.86 25.16
N ASP A 24 -3.81 -6.01 25.83
CA ASP A 24 -4.52 -7.19 25.29
C ASP A 24 -6.03 -6.90 25.17
N ARG A 25 -6.64 -6.17 26.11
CA ARG A 25 -8.04 -5.68 26.04
C ARG A 25 -8.26 -4.76 24.86
N PHE A 26 -7.32 -3.84 24.58
CA PHE A 26 -7.40 -2.99 23.38
C PHE A 26 -7.36 -3.81 22.09
N ILE A 27 -6.48 -4.79 22.00
CA ILE A 27 -6.39 -5.64 20.80
C ILE A 27 -7.69 -6.45 20.61
N ALA A 28 -8.29 -6.95 21.70
CA ALA A 28 -9.58 -7.65 21.65
C ALA A 28 -10.75 -6.73 21.29
N TYR A 29 -10.70 -5.46 21.65
CA TYR A 29 -11.71 -4.45 21.29
C TYR A 29 -11.72 -4.11 19.79
N LEU A 30 -10.61 -4.29 19.09
CA LEU A 30 -10.49 -3.85 17.70
C LEU A 30 -11.43 -4.65 16.78
N ASP A 31 -12.49 -4.02 16.29
CA ASP A 31 -13.35 -4.53 15.22
C ASP A 31 -12.78 -4.13 13.84
N SER A 32 -11.88 -4.96 13.34
CA SER A 32 -11.17 -4.69 12.08
C SER A 32 -10.71 -5.99 11.43
N SER A 33 -10.29 -5.90 10.16
CA SER A 33 -9.73 -7.07 9.48
C SER A 33 -8.50 -7.62 10.23
N PRO A 34 -8.23 -8.95 10.20
CA PRO A 34 -7.06 -9.55 10.86
C PRO A 34 -5.74 -8.85 10.50
N LYS A 35 -5.60 -8.40 9.26
CA LYS A 35 -4.41 -7.67 8.80
C LYS A 35 -4.29 -6.27 9.41
N THR A 36 -5.41 -5.61 9.63
CA THR A 36 -5.44 -4.29 10.32
C THR A 36 -5.07 -4.46 11.79
N ILE A 37 -5.64 -5.46 12.46
CA ILE A 37 -5.31 -5.79 13.85
C ILE A 37 -3.82 -6.10 14.00
N GLU A 38 -3.26 -6.96 13.14
CA GLU A 38 -1.82 -7.25 13.11
C GLU A 38 -0.97 -5.97 12.96
N THR A 39 -1.41 -5.06 12.08
CA THR A 39 -0.73 -3.78 11.86
C THR A 39 -0.80 -2.89 13.10
N TYR A 40 -1.95 -2.80 13.75
CA TYR A 40 -2.13 -1.99 14.96
C TYR A 40 -1.33 -2.57 16.14
N THR A 41 -1.38 -3.89 16.32
CA THR A 41 -0.56 -4.61 17.30
C THR A 41 0.94 -4.30 17.11
N LYS A 42 1.42 -4.44 15.89
CA LYS A 42 2.83 -4.17 15.54
C LYS A 42 3.21 -2.70 15.79
N ASN A 43 2.33 -1.76 15.47
CA ASN A 43 2.62 -0.34 15.58
C ASN A 43 2.46 0.21 17.00
N LEU A 44 1.64 -0.41 17.85
CA LEU A 44 1.47 -0.03 19.24
C LEU A 44 2.59 -0.58 20.15
N LYS A 45 3.09 -1.78 19.85
CA LYS A 45 4.12 -2.46 20.64
C LYS A 45 5.35 -1.58 20.96
N PRO A 46 5.92 -0.78 20.02
CA PRO A 46 7.04 0.09 20.33
C PRO A 46 6.76 1.16 21.36
N PHE A 47 5.52 1.65 21.47
CA PHE A 47 5.13 2.61 22.50
C PHE A 47 5.15 1.98 23.89
N PHE A 48 4.55 0.80 24.05
CA PHE A 48 4.61 0.06 25.33
C PHE A 48 6.04 -0.32 25.73
N ALA A 49 6.87 -0.71 24.75
CA ALA A 49 8.29 -0.97 25.01
C ALA A 49 9.03 0.30 25.49
N TYR A 50 8.71 1.46 24.91
CA TYR A 50 9.25 2.74 25.36
C TYR A 50 8.83 3.07 26.80
N LEU A 51 7.54 2.94 27.14
CA LEU A 51 7.05 3.18 28.49
C LEU A 51 7.74 2.27 29.53
N ASN A 52 7.86 0.99 29.20
CA ASN A 52 8.54 0.01 30.08
C ASN A 52 10.00 0.35 30.28
N SER A 53 10.74 0.71 29.21
CA SER A 53 12.18 1.03 29.30
C SER A 53 12.47 2.32 30.08
N HIS A 54 11.47 3.19 30.25
CA HIS A 54 11.57 4.43 31.04
C HIS A 54 10.82 4.36 32.39
N SER A 55 10.34 3.15 32.77
CA SER A 55 9.57 2.92 34.00
C SER A 55 8.35 3.83 34.15
N ILE A 56 7.68 4.15 33.02
CA ILE A 56 6.51 5.03 32.98
C ILE A 56 5.24 4.18 33.10
N ALA A 57 4.70 4.05 34.28
CA ALA A 57 3.45 3.34 34.52
C ALA A 57 2.21 4.19 34.20
N ARG A 58 2.29 5.51 34.39
CA ARG A 58 1.19 6.46 34.15
C ARG A 58 1.66 7.61 33.24
N PRO A 59 1.64 7.39 31.91
CA PRO A 59 2.14 8.36 30.97
C PRO A 59 1.29 9.64 30.96
N ALA A 60 1.96 10.77 30.81
CA ALA A 60 1.35 12.06 30.52
C ALA A 60 1.52 12.43 29.04
N ARG A 61 0.88 13.51 28.61
CA ARG A 61 1.02 14.03 27.26
C ARG A 61 2.49 14.23 26.82
N LEU A 62 3.35 14.67 27.76
CA LEU A 62 4.77 14.89 27.49
C LEU A 62 5.51 13.59 27.16
N ASP A 63 5.11 12.47 27.73
CA ASP A 63 5.74 11.18 27.44
C ASP A 63 5.46 10.73 26.00
N ILE A 64 4.27 11.03 25.45
CA ILE A 64 4.00 10.77 24.03
C ILE A 64 4.85 11.67 23.14
N VAL A 65 5.04 12.93 23.55
CA VAL A 65 5.93 13.86 22.82
C VAL A 65 7.38 13.35 22.87
N ALA A 66 7.87 12.96 24.04
CA ALA A 66 9.21 12.39 24.22
C ALA A 66 9.40 11.10 23.41
N TYR A 67 8.41 10.19 23.44
CA TYR A 67 8.40 9.01 22.57
C TYR A 67 8.53 9.39 21.09
N ARG A 68 7.73 10.33 20.59
CA ARG A 68 7.85 10.81 19.20
C ARG A 68 9.25 11.33 18.89
N GLU A 69 9.81 12.13 19.77
CA GLU A 69 11.17 12.69 19.58
C GLU A 69 12.23 11.58 19.57
N SER A 70 12.11 10.56 20.42
CA SER A 70 13.03 9.43 20.48
C SER A 70 13.09 8.59 19.18
N LEU A 71 12.05 8.69 18.34
CA LEU A 71 11.95 8.00 17.05
C LEU A 71 12.53 8.82 15.88
N LYS A 72 12.70 10.15 16.05
CA LYS A 72 13.28 11.02 15.01
C LYS A 72 14.73 10.62 14.73
N GLY A 73 15.11 10.72 13.47
CA GLY A 73 16.43 10.28 13.01
C GLY A 73 16.60 8.76 12.90
N LYS A 74 15.86 7.97 13.68
CA LYS A 74 15.89 6.50 13.62
C LYS A 74 14.89 5.91 12.62
N LEU A 75 13.72 6.55 12.46
CA LEU A 75 12.65 6.07 11.60
C LEU A 75 12.20 7.14 10.61
N LYS A 76 11.63 6.69 9.48
CA LYS A 76 11.02 7.58 8.50
C LYS A 76 9.80 8.31 9.09
N PRO A 77 9.56 9.59 8.72
CA PRO A 77 8.40 10.35 9.21
C PRO A 77 7.06 9.63 9.04
N THR A 78 6.87 8.90 7.94
CA THR A 78 5.66 8.09 7.69
C THR A 78 5.50 6.95 8.68
N THR A 79 6.59 6.30 9.10
CA THR A 79 6.56 5.24 10.11
C THR A 79 6.20 5.80 11.47
N ILE A 80 6.80 6.93 11.86
CA ILE A 80 6.48 7.63 13.11
C ILE A 80 5.00 8.03 13.14
N GLN A 81 4.48 8.53 12.02
CA GLN A 81 3.06 8.90 11.93
C GLN A 81 2.14 7.68 12.10
N ASN A 82 2.49 6.53 11.52
CA ASN A 82 1.72 5.29 11.69
C ASN A 82 1.72 4.82 13.14
N TYR A 83 2.86 4.91 13.84
CA TYR A 83 2.95 4.57 15.27
C TYR A 83 2.07 5.50 16.10
N LEU A 84 2.18 6.81 15.90
CA LEU A 84 1.36 7.79 16.60
C LEU A 84 -0.14 7.68 16.30
N ALA A 85 -0.51 7.26 15.09
CA ALA A 85 -1.91 7.04 14.73
C ALA A 85 -2.53 5.96 15.62
N VAL A 86 -1.82 4.85 15.84
CA VAL A 86 -2.32 3.77 16.69
C VAL A 86 -2.30 4.15 18.18
N VAL A 87 -1.29 4.90 18.64
CA VAL A 87 -1.27 5.45 20.01
C VAL A 87 -2.48 6.37 20.25
N LYS A 88 -2.87 7.18 19.25
CA LYS A 88 -4.08 8.01 19.35
C LYS A 88 -5.37 7.20 19.43
N ILE A 89 -5.48 6.14 18.62
CA ILE A 89 -6.64 5.24 18.64
C ILE A 89 -6.72 4.55 20.02
N PHE A 90 -5.59 4.10 20.55
CA PHE A 90 -5.50 3.48 21.87
C PHE A 90 -6.01 4.43 22.96
N PHE A 91 -5.50 5.65 23.05
CA PHE A 91 -5.96 6.59 24.09
C PHE A 91 -7.38 7.12 23.84
N ALA A 92 -7.88 7.14 22.63
CA ALA A 92 -9.29 7.43 22.36
C ALA A 92 -10.19 6.30 22.90
N TRP A 93 -9.79 5.04 22.72
CA TRP A 93 -10.48 3.89 23.28
C TRP A 93 -10.44 3.91 24.82
N THR A 94 -9.27 4.16 25.45
CA THR A 94 -9.20 4.20 26.92
C THR A 94 -10.07 5.30 27.53
N GLU A 95 -10.20 6.46 26.85
CA GLU A 95 -11.12 7.53 27.25
C GLU A 95 -12.58 7.08 27.15
N GLN A 96 -12.95 6.42 26.05
CA GLN A 96 -14.30 5.91 25.82
C GLN A 96 -14.71 4.87 26.88
N GLU A 97 -13.80 3.97 27.26
CA GLU A 97 -14.04 2.95 28.30
C GLU A 97 -13.87 3.47 29.72
N GLY A 98 -13.55 4.75 29.91
CA GLY A 98 -13.34 5.35 31.24
C GLY A 98 -12.09 4.86 31.98
N LEU A 99 -11.14 4.23 31.28
CA LEU A 99 -9.95 3.59 31.85
C LEU A 99 -8.79 4.57 32.03
N TYR A 100 -8.59 5.47 31.06
CA TYR A 100 -7.51 6.44 31.06
C TYR A 100 -7.85 7.67 30.19
N PRO A 101 -7.44 8.90 30.58
CA PRO A 101 -7.73 10.08 29.79
C PRO A 101 -7.00 10.06 28.44
N ASN A 102 -7.59 10.69 27.42
CA ASN A 102 -6.99 10.79 26.10
C ASN A 102 -5.84 11.82 26.05
N ILE A 103 -4.71 11.43 26.55
CA ILE A 103 -3.48 12.25 26.55
C ILE A 103 -2.86 12.41 25.15
N ALA A 104 -3.29 11.61 24.15
CA ALA A 104 -2.82 11.69 22.77
C ALA A 104 -3.61 12.68 21.91
N LYS A 105 -4.67 13.28 22.44
CA LYS A 105 -5.50 14.26 21.75
C LYS A 105 -4.66 15.43 21.25
N ARG A 106 -4.80 15.80 19.96
CA ARG A 106 -4.04 16.88 19.31
C ARG A 106 -2.51 16.73 19.29
N ILE A 107 -1.94 15.57 19.54
CA ILE A 107 -0.51 15.32 19.30
C ILE A 107 -0.25 15.42 17.80
N LYS A 108 0.67 16.28 17.38
CA LYS A 108 1.05 16.42 15.97
C LYS A 108 2.09 15.36 15.60
N GLY A 109 1.87 14.68 14.49
CA GLY A 109 2.89 13.83 13.85
C GLY A 109 3.98 14.67 13.16
N PRO A 110 5.07 14.05 12.73
CA PRO A 110 6.08 14.74 11.92
C PRO A 110 5.47 15.20 10.59
N LYS A 111 5.99 16.32 10.06
CA LYS A 111 5.64 16.75 8.70
C LYS A 111 6.07 15.66 7.70
N ILE A 112 5.15 15.25 6.83
CA ILE A 112 5.43 14.33 5.74
C ILE A 112 5.46 15.16 4.46
N ASP A 113 6.59 15.11 3.80
CA ASP A 113 6.68 15.56 2.43
C ASP A 113 5.85 14.59 1.55
N ARG A 114 4.80 15.10 0.92
CA ARG A 114 3.89 14.36 0.05
C ARG A 114 4.35 14.33 -1.41
N ALA A 115 5.51 14.94 -1.72
CA ALA A 115 6.07 14.85 -3.06
C ALA A 115 6.23 13.38 -3.48
N HIS A 116 5.99 13.13 -4.74
CA HIS A 116 6.03 11.78 -5.30
C HIS A 116 7.47 11.20 -5.20
N LYS A 117 7.68 10.21 -4.32
CA LYS A 117 9.02 9.68 -3.99
C LYS A 117 9.37 8.39 -4.74
N LYS A 118 8.50 7.89 -5.61
CA LYS A 118 8.74 6.64 -6.34
C LYS A 118 8.94 6.93 -7.81
N ASP A 119 9.98 6.31 -8.36
CA ASP A 119 10.24 6.39 -9.79
C ASP A 119 9.24 5.50 -10.53
N TYR A 120 8.90 5.88 -11.75
CA TYR A 120 8.19 5.06 -12.71
C TYR A 120 9.11 4.79 -13.92
N LEU A 121 8.72 3.85 -14.76
CA LEU A 121 9.47 3.46 -15.94
C LEU A 121 8.94 4.22 -17.17
N THR A 122 9.84 4.66 -18.03
CA THR A 122 9.46 5.14 -19.36
C THR A 122 9.03 3.96 -20.25
N SER A 123 8.35 4.25 -21.36
CA SER A 123 7.95 3.22 -22.33
C SER A 123 9.16 2.48 -22.92
N GLY A 124 10.28 3.18 -23.15
CA GLY A 124 11.54 2.57 -23.60
C GLY A 124 12.10 1.59 -22.57
N GLN A 125 12.12 1.98 -21.28
CA GLN A 125 12.58 1.13 -20.20
C GLN A 125 11.70 -0.12 -20.01
N VAL A 126 10.36 0.03 -20.14
CA VAL A 126 9.43 -1.11 -20.11
C VAL A 126 9.75 -2.09 -21.25
N LYS A 127 9.96 -1.59 -22.48
CA LYS A 127 10.32 -2.41 -23.64
C LYS A 127 11.66 -3.12 -23.43
N GLN A 128 12.67 -2.43 -22.90
CA GLN A 128 13.98 -3.01 -22.58
C GLN A 128 13.85 -4.16 -21.58
N ILE A 129 13.17 -3.95 -20.44
CA ILE A 129 12.93 -5.00 -19.45
C ILE A 129 12.18 -6.18 -20.09
N ALA A 130 11.14 -5.91 -20.85
CA ALA A 130 10.33 -6.94 -21.51
C ALA A 130 11.14 -7.80 -22.49
N HIS A 131 12.12 -7.20 -23.17
CA HIS A 131 13.02 -7.89 -24.12
C HIS A 131 13.97 -8.86 -23.41
N GLU A 132 14.47 -8.52 -22.24
CA GLU A 132 15.43 -9.33 -21.45
C GLU A 132 14.80 -10.57 -20.80
N ILE A 133 13.46 -10.74 -20.86
CA ILE A 133 12.79 -11.87 -20.22
C ILE A 133 12.79 -13.07 -21.17
N ASP A 134 13.50 -14.13 -20.79
CA ASP A 134 13.44 -15.40 -21.50
C ASP A 134 12.08 -16.08 -21.31
N ARG A 135 11.29 -16.10 -22.36
CA ARG A 135 9.93 -16.66 -22.38
C ARG A 135 9.86 -18.12 -22.79
N SER A 136 10.98 -18.77 -23.05
CA SER A 136 11.03 -20.19 -23.42
C SER A 136 10.76 -21.10 -22.21
N THR A 137 11.00 -20.62 -21.00
CA THR A 137 10.77 -21.34 -19.75
C THR A 137 9.41 -21.01 -19.15
N VAL A 138 8.82 -21.95 -18.40
CA VAL A 138 7.57 -21.73 -17.64
C VAL A 138 7.69 -20.53 -16.68
N THR A 139 8.83 -20.42 -16.01
CA THR A 139 9.10 -19.31 -15.07
C THR A 139 9.16 -17.98 -15.80
N GLY A 140 9.87 -17.91 -16.91
CA GLY A 140 10.02 -16.67 -17.67
C GLY A 140 8.71 -16.26 -18.35
N ALA A 141 7.97 -17.22 -18.95
CA ALA A 141 6.65 -16.94 -19.50
C ALA A 141 5.68 -16.39 -18.44
N ARG A 142 5.67 -16.97 -17.23
CA ARG A 142 4.91 -16.48 -16.08
C ARG A 142 5.32 -15.06 -15.70
N ASP A 143 6.61 -14.84 -15.51
CA ASP A 143 7.16 -13.58 -15.02
C ASP A 143 6.91 -12.44 -16.02
N TYR A 144 7.02 -12.75 -17.33
CA TYR A 144 6.66 -11.86 -18.41
C TYR A 144 5.17 -11.49 -18.38
N ALA A 145 4.30 -12.50 -18.20
CA ALA A 145 2.86 -12.27 -18.13
C ALA A 145 2.48 -11.40 -16.91
N ILE A 146 3.08 -11.65 -15.74
CA ILE A 146 2.91 -10.81 -14.54
C ILE A 146 3.37 -9.38 -14.81
N PHE A 147 4.56 -9.21 -15.39
CA PHE A 147 5.13 -7.90 -15.69
C PHE A 147 4.24 -7.10 -16.64
N MET A 148 3.87 -7.70 -17.77
CA MET A 148 3.03 -7.05 -18.78
C MET A 148 1.64 -6.73 -18.25
N LEU A 149 1.03 -7.63 -17.46
CA LEU A 149 -0.26 -7.39 -16.84
C LEU A 149 -0.20 -6.21 -15.84
N MET A 150 0.84 -6.15 -15.01
CA MET A 150 0.98 -5.08 -14.02
C MET A 150 1.24 -3.72 -14.66
N VAL A 151 2.10 -3.66 -15.67
CA VAL A 151 2.49 -2.40 -16.31
C VAL A 151 1.46 -1.89 -17.32
N SER A 152 0.64 -2.77 -17.91
CA SER A 152 -0.41 -2.39 -18.86
C SER A 152 -1.76 -2.12 -18.21
N CYS A 153 -2.11 -2.88 -17.16
CA CYS A 153 -3.43 -2.80 -16.51
C CYS A 153 -3.38 -2.18 -15.10
N GLY A 154 -2.22 -1.74 -14.65
CA GLY A 154 -2.05 -1.05 -13.36
C GLY A 154 -2.46 -1.85 -12.13
N LEU A 155 -2.30 -3.18 -12.13
CA LEU A 155 -2.70 -4.03 -11.03
C LEU A 155 -1.79 -3.85 -9.80
N ARG A 156 -2.41 -4.01 -8.60
CA ARG A 156 -1.66 -4.14 -7.36
C ARG A 156 -1.15 -5.57 -7.21
N THR A 157 -0.05 -5.75 -6.48
CA THR A 157 0.52 -7.10 -6.22
C THR A 157 -0.49 -8.06 -5.58
N ILE A 158 -1.38 -7.55 -4.73
CA ILE A 158 -2.43 -8.38 -4.10
C ILE A 158 -3.48 -8.81 -5.12
N GLU A 159 -3.86 -7.97 -6.07
CA GLU A 159 -4.81 -8.28 -7.14
C GLU A 159 -4.25 -9.39 -8.04
N VAL A 160 -2.96 -9.30 -8.39
CA VAL A 160 -2.25 -10.36 -9.16
C VAL A 160 -2.13 -11.65 -8.34
N SER A 161 -1.82 -11.55 -7.04
CA SER A 161 -1.69 -12.70 -6.15
C SER A 161 -2.99 -13.49 -6.02
N LEU A 162 -4.12 -12.81 -5.88
CA LEU A 162 -5.42 -13.43 -5.62
C LEU A 162 -6.16 -13.89 -6.88
N ALA A 163 -5.71 -13.51 -8.08
CA ALA A 163 -6.33 -13.90 -9.34
C ALA A 163 -6.31 -15.43 -9.54
N ASN A 164 -7.44 -15.99 -9.97
CA ASN A 164 -7.60 -17.38 -10.41
C ASN A 164 -7.72 -17.44 -11.93
N VAL A 165 -7.63 -18.63 -12.49
CA VAL A 165 -7.80 -18.85 -13.93
C VAL A 165 -9.19 -18.40 -14.39
N GLU A 166 -10.26 -18.75 -13.66
CA GLU A 166 -11.65 -18.37 -13.92
C GLU A 166 -11.93 -16.85 -13.90
N ASP A 167 -11.05 -16.06 -13.28
CA ASP A 167 -11.21 -14.61 -13.22
C ASP A 167 -10.87 -13.93 -14.55
N LEU A 168 -10.10 -14.59 -15.41
CA LEU A 168 -9.78 -14.10 -16.76
C LEU A 168 -10.84 -14.63 -17.73
N ARG A 169 -11.84 -13.82 -18.05
CA ARG A 169 -12.98 -14.24 -18.85
C ARG A 169 -13.49 -13.18 -19.81
N PRO A 170 -14.20 -13.55 -20.86
CA PRO A 170 -14.79 -12.60 -21.79
C PRO A 170 -15.98 -11.87 -21.16
N VAL A 171 -16.15 -10.61 -21.53
CA VAL A 171 -17.35 -9.80 -21.31
C VAL A 171 -17.65 -9.08 -22.62
N GLY A 172 -18.65 -9.51 -23.34
CA GLY A 172 -18.88 -9.09 -24.73
C GLY A 172 -17.69 -9.49 -25.62
N ASP A 173 -17.18 -8.52 -26.35
CA ASP A 173 -16.02 -8.66 -27.26
C ASP A 173 -14.65 -8.44 -26.55
N LYS A 174 -14.66 -8.22 -25.26
CA LYS A 174 -13.47 -7.87 -24.48
C LYS A 174 -13.13 -8.90 -23.43
N THR A 175 -11.84 -9.07 -23.16
CA THR A 175 -11.36 -9.87 -22.04
C THR A 175 -11.15 -9.00 -20.82
N VAL A 176 -11.63 -9.47 -19.68
CA VAL A 176 -11.47 -8.81 -18.39
C VAL A 176 -10.86 -9.76 -17.36
N LEU A 177 -10.16 -9.20 -16.39
CA LEU A 177 -9.72 -9.90 -15.19
C LEU A 177 -10.52 -9.38 -14.00
N TYR A 178 -11.32 -10.25 -13.37
CA TYR A 178 -11.98 -9.91 -12.13
C TYR A 178 -10.99 -9.89 -10.99
N VAL A 179 -11.00 -8.81 -10.20
CA VAL A 179 -10.05 -8.61 -9.11
C VAL A 179 -10.77 -8.38 -7.78
N GLN A 180 -10.17 -8.89 -6.73
CA GLN A 180 -10.63 -8.63 -5.38
C GLN A 180 -10.13 -7.26 -4.92
N GLY A 181 -11.04 -6.33 -4.66
CA GLY A 181 -10.73 -5.01 -4.12
C GLY A 181 -10.13 -5.10 -2.70
N LYS A 182 -9.35 -4.08 -2.32
CA LYS A 182 -8.79 -4.01 -0.96
C LYS A 182 -9.91 -4.02 0.09
N GLY A 183 -9.85 -4.97 1.02
CA GLY A 183 -10.84 -5.11 2.10
C GLY A 183 -12.17 -5.73 1.68
N LYS A 184 -12.30 -6.23 0.44
CA LYS A 184 -13.49 -6.94 -0.05
C LYS A 184 -13.21 -8.44 -0.11
N THR A 185 -14.20 -9.25 0.18
CA THR A 185 -14.16 -10.72 0.01
C THR A 185 -14.55 -11.14 -1.40
N GLU A 186 -15.37 -10.32 -2.06
CA GLU A 186 -15.89 -10.59 -3.39
C GLU A 186 -15.08 -9.96 -4.52
N ARG A 187 -15.05 -10.64 -5.66
CA ARG A 187 -14.43 -10.19 -6.92
C ARG A 187 -15.44 -9.44 -7.77
N SER A 188 -15.88 -8.28 -7.28
CA SER A 188 -16.91 -7.45 -7.93
C SER A 188 -16.35 -6.39 -8.88
N ILE A 189 -15.05 -6.22 -8.93
CA ILE A 189 -14.37 -5.22 -9.77
C ILE A 189 -13.61 -5.97 -10.87
N PHE A 190 -13.72 -5.52 -12.10
CA PHE A 190 -12.93 -6.05 -13.19
C PHE A 190 -11.95 -5.00 -13.76
N VAL A 191 -10.93 -5.52 -14.42
CA VAL A 191 -9.92 -4.75 -15.15
C VAL A 191 -9.94 -5.22 -16.59
N LEU A 192 -10.05 -4.28 -17.54
CA LEU A 192 -9.92 -4.61 -18.96
C LEU A 192 -8.50 -5.12 -19.24
N VAL A 193 -8.41 -6.29 -19.88
CA VAL A 193 -7.15 -6.89 -20.31
C VAL A 193 -7.02 -6.71 -21.83
N PRO A 194 -6.10 -5.84 -22.30
CA PRO A 194 -5.88 -5.67 -23.74
C PRO A 194 -5.49 -7.00 -24.41
N PHE A 195 -5.91 -7.21 -25.64
CA PHE A 195 -5.70 -8.44 -26.41
C PHE A 195 -4.23 -8.94 -26.37
N LYS A 196 -3.26 -8.04 -26.55
CA LYS A 196 -1.83 -8.41 -26.49
C LYS A 196 -1.41 -8.96 -25.12
N VAL A 197 -1.99 -8.42 -24.03
CA VAL A 197 -1.71 -8.90 -22.67
C VAL A 197 -2.41 -10.22 -22.41
N GLU A 198 -3.63 -10.38 -22.88
CA GLU A 198 -4.34 -11.64 -22.84
C GLU A 198 -3.56 -12.77 -23.54
N GLN A 199 -3.07 -12.52 -24.76
CA GLN A 199 -2.27 -13.51 -25.49
C GLN A 199 -1.04 -13.95 -24.67
N VAL A 200 -0.35 -13.01 -24.04
CA VAL A 200 0.81 -13.33 -23.17
C VAL A 200 0.39 -14.24 -22.00
N ILE A 201 -0.73 -13.93 -21.35
CA ILE A 201 -1.25 -14.76 -20.25
C ILE A 201 -1.62 -16.17 -20.76
N ARG A 202 -2.32 -16.26 -21.91
CA ARG A 202 -2.69 -17.54 -22.51
C ARG A 202 -1.48 -18.36 -22.95
N GLN A 203 -0.41 -17.73 -23.44
CA GLN A 203 0.84 -18.42 -23.74
C GLN A 203 1.46 -19.02 -22.48
N TYR A 204 1.47 -18.27 -21.36
CA TYR A 204 1.91 -18.84 -20.09
C TYR A 204 1.03 -20.02 -19.66
N LEU A 205 -0.30 -19.92 -19.78
CA LEU A 205 -1.23 -20.99 -19.40
C LEU A 205 -1.04 -22.26 -20.24
N LYS A 206 -0.54 -22.19 -21.48
CA LYS A 206 -0.17 -23.38 -22.27
C LYS A 206 0.90 -24.24 -21.60
N HIS A 207 1.73 -23.70 -20.74
CA HIS A 207 2.68 -24.46 -19.92
C HIS A 207 2.03 -25.11 -18.67
N ARG A 208 0.73 -24.91 -18.49
CA ARG A 208 -0.06 -25.43 -17.36
C ARG A 208 -1.41 -25.99 -17.84
N PRO A 209 -1.42 -26.96 -18.74
CA PRO A 209 -2.67 -27.50 -19.33
C PRO A 209 -3.59 -28.15 -18.28
N GLU A 210 -3.03 -28.54 -17.13
CA GLU A 210 -3.73 -29.15 -16.01
C GLU A 210 -4.40 -28.12 -15.08
N ALA A 211 -4.16 -26.81 -15.28
CA ALA A 211 -4.70 -25.77 -14.40
C ALA A 211 -6.23 -25.70 -14.48
N LYS A 212 -6.87 -25.76 -13.32
CA LYS A 212 -8.32 -25.69 -13.15
C LYS A 212 -8.77 -24.25 -12.90
N ASP A 213 -10.05 -23.99 -13.06
CA ASP A 213 -10.66 -22.65 -12.91
C ASP A 213 -10.29 -21.96 -11.58
N LYS A 214 -10.34 -22.69 -10.47
CA LYS A 214 -10.04 -22.15 -9.12
C LYS A 214 -8.56 -22.10 -8.78
N ASP A 215 -7.70 -22.61 -9.64
CA ASP A 215 -6.26 -22.52 -9.42
C ASP A 215 -5.76 -21.09 -9.58
N PRO A 216 -4.64 -20.74 -8.92
CA PRO A 216 -4.06 -19.41 -9.09
C PRO A 216 -3.69 -19.16 -10.55
N LEU A 217 -4.07 -18.00 -11.08
CA LEU A 217 -3.71 -17.59 -12.44
C LEU A 217 -2.19 -17.66 -12.64
N PHE A 218 -1.43 -17.19 -11.64
CA PHE A 218 0.03 -17.27 -11.64
C PHE A 218 0.51 -18.16 -10.48
N ALA A 219 1.11 -19.28 -10.83
CA ALA A 219 1.55 -20.28 -9.86
C ALA A 219 3.05 -20.23 -9.61
N SER A 220 3.45 -20.69 -8.44
CA SER A 220 4.85 -20.87 -8.08
C SER A 220 5.49 -21.99 -8.91
N THR A 221 6.72 -21.76 -9.35
CA THR A 221 7.58 -22.77 -10.02
C THR A 221 8.69 -23.26 -9.08
N SER A 222 8.71 -22.81 -7.82
CA SER A 222 9.67 -23.26 -6.81
C SER A 222 9.38 -24.72 -6.41
N ASN A 223 10.44 -25.52 -6.23
CA ASN A 223 10.30 -26.93 -5.85
C ASN A 223 9.47 -27.14 -4.58
N ASN A 224 9.63 -26.26 -3.57
CA ASN A 224 8.90 -26.39 -2.30
C ASN A 224 7.41 -26.03 -2.40
N ASN A 225 7.00 -25.21 -3.39
CA ASN A 225 5.65 -24.66 -3.49
C ASN A 225 5.12 -24.70 -4.94
N LYS A 226 5.55 -25.68 -5.74
CA LYS A 226 5.15 -25.80 -7.14
C LYS A 226 3.62 -25.87 -7.26
N GLY A 227 3.06 -25.09 -8.17
CA GLY A 227 1.62 -25.00 -8.38
C GLY A 227 0.87 -24.09 -7.39
N CYS A 228 1.47 -23.78 -6.23
CA CYS A 228 0.82 -22.94 -5.23
C CYS A 228 0.74 -21.47 -5.65
N ARG A 229 -0.17 -20.73 -5.02
CA ARG A 229 -0.37 -19.30 -5.22
C ARG A 229 0.89 -18.49 -4.85
N LEU A 230 1.27 -17.55 -5.71
CA LEU A 230 2.34 -16.60 -5.41
C LEU A 230 1.89 -15.60 -4.34
N THR A 231 2.74 -15.36 -3.35
CA THR A 231 2.52 -14.29 -2.37
C THR A 231 2.79 -12.92 -2.97
N THR A 232 2.25 -11.86 -2.36
CA THR A 232 2.57 -10.47 -2.76
C THR A 232 4.07 -10.17 -2.66
N ARG A 233 4.77 -10.82 -1.72
CA ARG A 233 6.24 -10.71 -1.58
C ARG A 233 6.95 -11.37 -2.76
N SER A 234 6.51 -12.55 -3.19
CA SER A 234 7.05 -13.24 -4.36
C SER A 234 6.88 -12.41 -5.63
N ILE A 235 5.68 -11.86 -5.86
CA ILE A 235 5.39 -10.98 -7.01
C ILE A 235 6.27 -9.72 -6.96
N SER A 236 6.44 -9.13 -5.77
CA SER A 236 7.33 -7.98 -5.60
C SER A 236 8.79 -8.32 -5.90
N GLY A 237 9.22 -9.51 -5.50
CA GLY A 237 10.55 -10.05 -5.81
C GLY A 237 10.75 -10.27 -7.31
N ILE A 238 9.75 -10.85 -8.01
CA ILE A 238 9.76 -11.02 -9.47
C ILE A 238 9.92 -9.65 -10.15
N ALA A 239 9.04 -8.70 -9.86
CA ALA A 239 9.11 -7.36 -10.46
C ALA A 239 10.47 -6.68 -10.23
N LYS A 240 11.02 -6.78 -9.00
CA LYS A 240 12.33 -6.20 -8.68
C LYS A 240 13.47 -6.88 -9.43
N ARG A 241 13.43 -8.22 -9.56
CA ARG A 241 14.42 -8.99 -10.30
C ARG A 241 14.41 -8.61 -11.79
N LEU A 242 13.23 -8.52 -12.40
CA LEU A 242 13.08 -8.16 -13.81
C LEU A 242 13.60 -6.74 -14.10
N MET A 243 13.23 -5.76 -13.28
CA MET A 243 13.75 -4.39 -13.41
C MET A 243 15.27 -4.35 -13.27
N ARG A 244 15.84 -5.12 -12.35
CA ARG A 244 17.29 -5.22 -12.17
C ARG A 244 17.99 -5.87 -13.36
N ALA A 245 17.43 -6.94 -13.91
CA ALA A 245 17.95 -7.62 -15.10
C ALA A 245 17.96 -6.67 -16.31
N GLY A 246 16.94 -5.83 -16.47
CA GLY A 246 16.89 -4.79 -17.49
C GLY A 246 17.77 -3.56 -17.20
N GLY A 247 18.63 -3.59 -16.16
CA GLY A 247 19.57 -2.50 -15.84
C GLY A 247 19.03 -1.46 -14.84
N PHE A 248 17.79 -1.60 -14.34
CA PHE A 248 17.14 -0.60 -13.46
C PHE A 248 17.14 -1.06 -11.99
N ASN A 249 18.19 -0.70 -11.23
CA ASN A 249 18.39 -1.14 -9.84
C ASN A 249 18.21 -0.04 -8.78
N SER A 250 17.37 0.98 -9.04
CA SER A 250 17.06 2.00 -8.02
C SER A 250 16.26 1.40 -6.85
N SER A 251 16.59 1.79 -5.62
CA SER A 251 15.78 1.45 -4.42
C SER A 251 14.37 2.05 -4.46
N ARG A 252 14.15 3.06 -5.29
CA ARG A 252 12.86 3.73 -5.51
C ARG A 252 11.97 2.95 -6.47
N LEU A 253 12.53 2.07 -7.32
CA LEU A 253 11.80 1.17 -8.22
C LEU A 253 11.38 -0.10 -7.47
N THR A 254 10.07 -0.33 -7.42
CA THR A 254 9.44 -1.46 -6.73
C THR A 254 8.32 -2.02 -7.60
N ALA A 255 7.70 -3.14 -7.22
CA ALA A 255 6.50 -3.64 -7.92
C ALA A 255 5.38 -2.59 -8.02
N HIS A 256 5.27 -1.71 -7.02
CA HIS A 256 4.31 -0.60 -7.08
C HIS A 256 4.66 0.42 -8.16
N SER A 257 5.94 0.53 -8.55
CA SER A 257 6.38 1.39 -9.66
C SER A 257 5.82 0.94 -11.01
N LEU A 258 5.54 -0.37 -11.22
CA LEU A 258 4.88 -0.85 -12.43
C LEU A 258 3.46 -0.27 -12.55
N ARG A 259 2.73 -0.24 -11.44
CA ARG A 259 1.42 0.43 -11.39
C ARG A 259 1.54 1.95 -11.58
N HIS A 260 2.56 2.58 -11.00
CA HIS A 260 2.84 3.99 -11.25
C HIS A 260 3.08 4.24 -12.74
N THR A 261 3.89 3.41 -13.39
CA THR A 261 4.13 3.46 -14.84
C THR A 261 2.81 3.42 -15.62
N ALA A 262 1.92 2.47 -15.30
CA ALA A 262 0.63 2.34 -15.96
C ALA A 262 -0.24 3.59 -15.78
N VAL A 263 -0.35 4.13 -14.55
CA VAL A 263 -1.18 5.30 -14.27
C VAL A 263 -0.60 6.56 -14.89
N THR A 264 0.73 6.76 -14.84
CA THR A 264 1.41 7.89 -15.50
C THR A 264 1.24 7.81 -17.02
N ALA A 265 1.36 6.62 -17.61
CA ALA A 265 1.12 6.44 -19.05
C ALA A 265 -0.33 6.78 -19.43
N ALA A 266 -1.30 6.41 -18.59
CA ALA A 266 -2.71 6.76 -18.81
C ALA A 266 -2.95 8.28 -18.72
N VAL A 267 -2.32 8.98 -17.77
CA VAL A 267 -2.37 10.45 -17.68
C VAL A 267 -1.75 11.07 -18.93
N ASN A 268 -0.57 10.58 -19.35
CA ASN A 268 0.16 11.13 -20.51
C ASN A 268 -0.52 10.85 -21.86
N SER A 269 -1.42 9.85 -21.92
CA SER A 269 -2.22 9.58 -23.12
C SER A 269 -3.38 10.56 -23.30
N GLY A 270 -3.53 11.55 -22.43
CA GLY A 270 -4.57 12.58 -22.52
C GLY A 270 -5.99 12.09 -22.12
N GLN A 271 -6.09 10.94 -21.46
CA GLN A 271 -7.38 10.44 -21.00
C GLN A 271 -7.98 11.34 -19.91
N ARG A 272 -9.31 11.42 -19.89
CA ARG A 272 -10.05 12.16 -18.87
C ARG A 272 -9.69 11.65 -17.46
N PHE A 273 -9.66 12.56 -16.50
CA PHE A 273 -9.28 12.27 -15.12
C PHE A 273 -10.10 11.15 -14.48
N ASP A 274 -11.42 11.14 -14.70
CA ASP A 274 -12.31 10.12 -14.17
C ASP A 274 -12.01 8.72 -14.72
N LEU A 275 -11.65 8.62 -16.00
CA LEU A 275 -11.24 7.36 -16.62
C LEU A 275 -9.90 6.86 -16.05
N VAL A 276 -8.93 7.76 -15.84
CA VAL A 276 -7.65 7.43 -15.20
C VAL A 276 -7.86 6.99 -13.75
N GLN A 277 -8.74 7.67 -13.00
CA GLN A 277 -9.11 7.29 -11.63
C GLN A 277 -9.75 5.90 -11.58
N ALA A 278 -10.69 5.64 -12.48
CA ALA A 278 -11.35 4.33 -12.61
C ALA A 278 -10.34 3.24 -13.00
N PHE A 279 -9.49 3.48 -14.01
CA PHE A 279 -8.41 2.58 -14.41
C PHE A 279 -7.49 2.24 -13.24
N ALA A 280 -7.10 3.24 -12.47
CA ALA A 280 -6.27 3.06 -11.29
C ALA A 280 -7.04 2.44 -10.10
N ARG A 281 -8.35 2.41 -10.12
CA ARG A 281 -9.19 1.96 -8.97
C ARG A 281 -8.81 2.70 -7.69
N HIS A 282 -8.65 4.04 -7.79
CA HIS A 282 -8.39 4.92 -6.66
C HIS A 282 -9.71 5.37 -6.03
N ALA A 283 -9.97 4.96 -4.79
CA ALA A 283 -11.15 5.41 -4.05
C ALA A 283 -11.11 6.93 -3.76
N ASN A 284 -9.90 7.47 -3.54
CA ASN A 284 -9.69 8.89 -3.29
C ASN A 284 -9.12 9.58 -4.54
N PRO A 285 -9.84 10.56 -5.14
CA PRO A 285 -9.37 11.34 -6.29
C PRO A 285 -7.99 12.01 -6.08
N ALA A 286 -7.72 12.47 -4.85
CA ALA A 286 -6.42 13.08 -4.52
C ALA A 286 -5.22 12.15 -4.82
N THR A 287 -5.42 10.82 -4.81
CA THR A 287 -4.38 9.86 -5.18
C THR A 287 -4.05 9.92 -6.68
N THR A 288 -5.05 10.18 -7.53
CA THR A 288 -4.85 10.33 -8.99
C THR A 288 -4.27 11.70 -9.31
N MET A 289 -4.70 12.75 -8.59
CA MET A 289 -4.19 14.11 -8.80
C MET A 289 -2.67 14.24 -8.61
N ILE A 290 -2.05 13.41 -7.78
CA ILE A 290 -0.59 13.40 -7.59
C ILE A 290 0.14 13.14 -8.93
N TYR A 291 -0.42 12.29 -9.78
CA TYR A 291 0.16 11.97 -11.11
C TYR A 291 -0.02 13.13 -12.08
N VAL A 292 -1.20 13.74 -12.09
CA VAL A 292 -1.50 14.89 -12.95
C VAL A 292 -0.58 16.05 -12.62
N HIS A 293 -0.50 16.44 -11.34
CA HIS A 293 0.36 17.55 -10.91
C HIS A 293 1.85 17.30 -11.21
N HIS A 294 2.31 16.06 -11.09
CA HIS A 294 3.69 15.72 -11.43
C HIS A 294 3.97 15.91 -12.91
N GLU A 295 3.08 15.44 -13.79
CA GLU A 295 3.25 15.58 -15.24
C GLU A 295 3.08 17.04 -15.69
N ASP A 296 2.14 17.78 -15.10
CA ASP A 296 1.96 19.22 -15.37
C ASP A 296 3.20 20.02 -14.98
N ALA A 297 3.81 19.67 -13.83
CA ALA A 297 5.06 20.32 -13.40
C ALA A 297 6.23 20.06 -14.36
N LEU A 298 6.31 18.84 -14.93
CA LEU A 298 7.33 18.50 -15.94
C LEU A 298 7.08 19.20 -17.30
N LYS A 299 5.82 19.47 -17.62
CA LYS A 299 5.43 20.17 -18.86
C LYS A 299 5.46 21.69 -18.72
N ASN A 300 5.67 22.20 -17.52
CA ASN A 300 5.69 23.64 -17.25
C ASN A 300 6.95 24.27 -17.84
N GLN A 301 6.76 25.14 -18.84
CA GLN A 301 7.83 25.82 -19.55
C GLN A 301 8.18 27.19 -18.97
N CYS A 302 7.60 27.61 -17.85
CA CYS A 302 7.83 28.93 -17.28
C CYS A 302 9.32 29.25 -17.06
N SER A 303 10.09 28.26 -16.56
CA SER A 303 11.53 28.46 -16.34
C SER A 303 12.29 28.64 -17.66
N THR A 304 11.92 27.91 -18.70
CA THR A 304 12.51 28.06 -20.06
C THR A 304 12.18 29.42 -20.61
N MET A 305 10.90 29.79 -20.61
CA MET A 305 10.45 31.10 -21.12
C MET A 305 11.11 32.28 -20.37
N VAL A 306 11.26 32.17 -19.05
CA VAL A 306 11.97 33.19 -18.27
C VAL A 306 13.46 33.21 -18.61
N SER A 307 14.08 32.03 -18.77
CA SER A 307 15.48 31.95 -19.21
C SER A 307 15.71 32.61 -20.56
N ASP A 308 14.86 32.35 -21.53
CA ASP A 308 14.93 32.90 -22.88
C ASP A 308 14.84 34.45 -22.88
N MET A 309 14.18 35.04 -21.83
CA MET A 309 14.14 36.50 -21.68
C MET A 309 15.45 37.11 -21.18
N PHE A 310 16.35 36.30 -20.60
CA PHE A 310 17.57 36.78 -19.94
C PHE A 310 18.86 36.36 -20.67
N PHE A 311 18.79 35.41 -21.57
CA PHE A 311 19.95 34.82 -22.26
C PHE A 311 19.95 35.01 -23.78
N ASP A 312 19.18 35.97 -24.32
CA ASP A 312 19.22 36.37 -25.78
C ASP A 312 20.54 37.03 -26.15
#